data_77aa08420bbd5709a552a2f4b7291c72
#
_entry.id   77aa08420bbd5709a552a2f4b7291c72
#
_cell.length_a   1.000
_cell.length_b   1.000
_cell.length_c   1.000
_cell.angle_alpha   90.00
_cell.angle_beta   90.00
_cell.angle_gamma   90.00
#
_symmetry.space_group_name_H-M   'P 1'
#
loop_
_entity.id
_entity.type
_entity.pdbx_description
1 polymer ?
#
loop_
_entity_poly.entity_id
_entity_poly.type
_entity_poly.pdbx_seq_one_letter_code
_entity_poly.pdbx_strand_id
1 'polypeptide(L)'
;MNAEECKFTKEHEWVYIEDGDTAIIGISDYAAGELGDIVYIELPSVGQKVTQMDPIGSIEAVKTVADLYSPVSGEVIEVNEKAVAKPEIVNKSPYEDGWFI
;
A
#
# COMPACT_ATOMS: atom_id res chain seq x y z
N MET A 1 13.72 -3.39 -0.40
CA MET A 1 13.04 -4.64 0.01
C MET A 1 12.50 -5.36 -1.21
N ASN A 2 12.24 -6.64 -1.07
CA ASN A 2 11.65 -7.43 -2.17
C ASN A 2 10.52 -8.31 -1.63
N ALA A 3 9.81 -8.97 -2.55
CA ALA A 3 8.63 -9.74 -2.19
C ALA A 3 8.91 -10.84 -1.15
N GLU A 4 10.11 -11.40 -1.17
CA GLU A 4 10.46 -12.50 -0.26
C GLU A 4 10.58 -12.05 1.18
N GLU A 5 10.82 -10.76 1.41
CA GLU A 5 10.98 -10.19 2.75
C GLU A 5 9.63 -9.73 3.33
N CYS A 6 8.57 -9.76 2.54
CA CYS A 6 7.26 -9.25 2.93
C CYS A 6 6.30 -10.35 3.30
N LYS A 7 5.34 -10.04 4.15
CA LYS A 7 4.18 -10.89 4.41
C LYS A 7 3.00 -10.31 3.65
N PHE A 8 2.04 -11.17 3.29
CA PHE A 8 0.92 -10.76 2.44
C PHE A 8 -0.40 -11.10 3.10
N THR A 9 -1.41 -10.24 2.86
CA THR A 9 -2.79 -10.55 3.25
C THR A 9 -3.49 -11.26 2.09
N LYS A 10 -4.69 -11.77 2.36
CA LYS A 10 -5.50 -12.37 1.29
C LYS A 10 -6.04 -11.32 0.32
N GLU A 11 -5.96 -10.05 0.68
CA GLU A 11 -6.32 -8.94 -0.22
C GLU A 11 -5.10 -8.42 -1.00
N HIS A 12 -3.96 -9.12 -0.88
CA HIS A 12 -2.73 -8.83 -1.62
C HIS A 12 -2.03 -7.53 -1.23
N GLU A 13 -2.28 -7.04 -0.01
CA GLU A 13 -1.41 -6.03 0.58
C GLU A 13 -0.19 -6.73 1.15
N TRP A 14 0.97 -6.06 1.09
CA TRP A 14 2.16 -6.58 1.72
C TRP A 14 2.54 -5.73 2.93
N VAL A 15 3.23 -6.35 3.87
CA VAL A 15 3.79 -5.66 5.03
C VAL A 15 5.23 -6.13 5.22
N TYR A 16 6.10 -5.16 5.43
CA TYR A 16 7.51 -5.39 5.74
C TYR A 16 7.80 -4.78 7.10
N ILE A 17 8.32 -5.60 8.04
CA ILE A 17 8.66 -5.11 9.37
C ILE A 17 10.09 -4.62 9.35
N GLU A 18 10.29 -3.32 9.56
CA GLU A 18 11.58 -2.70 9.41
C GLU A 18 12.48 -2.90 10.63
N ASP A 19 11.96 -2.62 11.83
CA ASP A 19 12.75 -2.74 13.05
C ASP A 19 11.90 -3.08 14.27
N GLY A 20 11.01 -4.02 14.14
CA GLY A 20 10.17 -4.51 15.23
C GLY A 20 8.91 -3.71 15.47
N ASP A 21 9.01 -2.39 15.47
CA ASP A 21 7.88 -1.50 15.75
C ASP A 21 7.33 -0.81 14.51
N THR A 22 8.10 -0.76 13.43
CA THR A 22 7.72 -0.02 12.22
C THR A 22 7.42 -1.00 11.09
N ALA A 23 6.25 -0.82 10.49
CA ALA A 23 5.81 -1.63 9.36
C ALA A 23 5.64 -0.73 8.14
N ILE A 24 6.12 -1.20 6.99
CA ILE A 24 5.92 -0.53 5.70
C ILE A 24 4.90 -1.34 4.92
N ILE A 25 3.95 -0.67 4.30
CA ILE A 25 2.79 -1.29 3.69
C ILE A 25 2.63 -0.87 2.24
N GLY A 26 2.26 -1.81 1.39
CA GLY A 26 1.94 -1.54 -0.01
C GLY A 26 1.07 -2.65 -0.57
N ILE A 27 0.95 -2.71 -1.90
CA ILE A 27 0.25 -3.81 -2.57
C ILE A 27 1.24 -4.66 -3.36
N SER A 28 0.89 -5.93 -3.54
CA SER A 28 1.77 -6.86 -4.25
C SER A 28 1.81 -6.54 -5.75
N ASP A 29 2.83 -7.07 -6.42
CA ASP A 29 2.93 -6.99 -7.86
C ASP A 29 1.74 -7.67 -8.55
N TYR A 30 1.23 -8.74 -7.94
CA TYR A 30 0.04 -9.40 -8.43
C TYR A 30 -1.17 -8.45 -8.41
N ALA A 31 -1.39 -7.77 -7.28
CA ALA A 31 -2.50 -6.83 -7.15
C ALA A 31 -2.36 -5.66 -8.12
N ALA A 32 -1.15 -5.13 -8.26
CA ALA A 32 -0.90 -4.03 -9.20
C ALA A 32 -1.18 -4.48 -10.63
N GLY A 33 -0.81 -5.71 -10.98
CA GLY A 33 -1.09 -6.27 -12.30
C GLY A 33 -2.58 -6.47 -12.56
N GLU A 34 -3.31 -6.91 -11.55
CA GLU A 34 -4.76 -7.13 -11.67
C GLU A 34 -5.52 -5.81 -11.82
N LEU A 35 -5.07 -4.76 -11.14
CA LEU A 35 -5.69 -3.44 -11.24
C LEU A 35 -5.41 -2.79 -12.59
N GLY A 36 -4.24 -3.05 -13.17
CA GLY A 36 -3.79 -2.36 -14.36
C GLY A 36 -3.23 -0.99 -14.03
N ASP A 37 -3.31 -0.04 -14.97
CA ASP A 37 -2.72 1.28 -14.78
C ASP A 37 -3.41 2.04 -13.65
N ILE A 38 -2.66 2.30 -12.60
CA ILE A 38 -3.15 3.03 -11.43
C ILE A 38 -3.03 4.52 -11.72
N VAL A 39 -4.14 5.25 -11.52
CA VAL A 39 -4.22 6.67 -11.87
C VAL A 39 -4.46 7.58 -10.66
N TYR A 40 -4.93 7.04 -9.54
CA TYR A 40 -5.17 7.83 -8.35
C TYR A 40 -5.09 6.96 -7.11
N ILE A 41 -4.47 7.47 -6.06
CA ILE A 41 -4.31 6.76 -4.78
C ILE A 41 -4.71 7.71 -3.66
N GLU A 42 -5.59 7.24 -2.78
CA GLU A 42 -5.96 7.96 -1.57
C GLU A 42 -5.43 7.20 -0.38
N LEU A 43 -4.63 7.85 0.45
CA LEU A 43 -3.97 7.25 1.60
C LEU A 43 -4.45 7.90 2.90
N PRO A 44 -4.30 7.21 4.05
CA PRO A 44 -4.66 7.82 5.33
C PRO A 44 -3.68 8.94 5.69
N SER A 45 -4.07 9.75 6.66
CA SER A 45 -3.24 10.86 7.11
C SER A 45 -2.25 10.41 8.17
N VAL A 46 -1.10 11.08 8.24
CA VAL A 46 -0.15 10.87 9.34
C VAL A 46 -0.87 11.17 10.65
N GLY A 47 -0.69 10.27 11.63
CA GLY A 47 -1.35 10.37 12.92
C GLY A 47 -2.65 9.59 13.02
N GLN A 48 -3.20 9.13 11.90
CA GLN A 48 -4.42 8.36 11.91
C GLN A 48 -4.16 6.97 12.46
N LYS A 49 -5.05 6.49 13.33
CA LYS A 49 -4.96 5.12 13.84
C LYS A 49 -5.73 4.20 12.92
N VAL A 50 -5.15 3.04 12.64
CA VAL A 50 -5.75 2.05 11.74
C VAL A 50 -5.86 0.72 12.46
N THR A 51 -6.86 -0.07 12.08
CA THR A 51 -7.11 -1.39 12.63
C THR A 51 -6.94 -2.41 11.52
N GLN A 52 -6.36 -3.56 11.86
CA GLN A 52 -6.13 -4.62 10.87
C GLN A 52 -7.41 -4.93 10.09
N MET A 53 -7.28 -4.95 8.77
CA MET A 53 -8.34 -5.22 7.79
C MET A 53 -9.43 -4.15 7.67
N ASP A 54 -9.25 -2.99 8.30
CA ASP A 54 -10.14 -1.86 8.05
C ASP A 54 -9.76 -1.19 6.72
N PRO A 55 -10.74 -0.68 5.98
CA PRO A 55 -10.43 0.11 4.78
C PRO A 55 -9.81 1.45 5.21
N ILE A 56 -8.65 1.76 4.66
CA ILE A 56 -7.89 2.95 5.05
C ILE A 56 -7.64 3.91 3.90
N GLY A 57 -8.00 3.51 2.69
CA GLY A 57 -7.83 4.35 1.52
C GLY A 57 -8.37 3.63 0.30
N SER A 58 -8.02 4.15 -0.87
CA SER A 58 -8.47 3.55 -2.12
C SER A 58 -7.41 3.68 -3.20
N ILE A 59 -7.49 2.77 -4.17
CA ILE A 59 -6.63 2.76 -5.34
C ILE A 59 -7.52 2.76 -6.55
N GLU A 60 -7.40 3.80 -7.38
CA GLU A 60 -8.20 3.92 -8.59
C GLU A 60 -7.35 3.64 -9.80
N ALA A 61 -7.78 2.68 -10.60
CA ALA A 61 -7.13 2.35 -11.87
C ALA A 61 -8.06 2.76 -13.01
N VAL A 62 -7.56 2.70 -14.24
CA VAL A 62 -8.35 3.09 -15.41
C VAL A 62 -9.65 2.30 -15.49
N LYS A 63 -9.61 1.02 -15.16
CA LYS A 63 -10.77 0.14 -15.33
C LYS A 63 -11.52 -0.23 -14.05
N THR A 64 -10.98 0.11 -12.87
CA THR A 64 -11.59 -0.32 -11.61
C THR A 64 -11.11 0.51 -10.44
N VAL A 65 -11.84 0.41 -9.32
CA VAL A 65 -11.46 1.03 -8.05
C VAL A 65 -11.43 -0.06 -7.00
N ALA A 66 -10.41 -0.05 -6.15
CA ALA A 66 -10.27 -1.02 -5.06
C ALA A 66 -10.04 -0.30 -3.74
N ASP A 67 -10.57 -0.85 -2.66
CA ASP A 67 -10.27 -0.36 -1.32
C ASP A 67 -8.91 -0.87 -0.89
N LEU A 68 -8.18 -0.04 -0.13
CA LEU A 68 -6.93 -0.44 0.50
C LEU A 68 -7.23 -0.78 1.95
N TYR A 69 -6.93 -2.01 2.36
CA TYR A 69 -7.12 -2.47 3.72
C TYR A 69 -5.79 -2.50 4.45
N SER A 70 -5.81 -2.13 5.73
CA SER A 70 -4.59 -2.17 6.52
C SER A 70 -4.26 -3.60 6.92
N PRO A 71 -3.04 -4.09 6.63
CA PRO A 71 -2.66 -5.45 7.05
C PRO A 71 -2.34 -5.54 8.55
N VAL A 72 -2.19 -4.41 9.22
CA VAL A 72 -1.82 -4.37 10.65
C VAL A 72 -2.57 -3.26 11.36
N SER A 73 -2.60 -3.33 12.69
CA SER A 73 -3.12 -2.26 13.52
C SER A 73 -1.97 -1.38 13.98
N GLY A 74 -2.19 -0.08 14.02
CA GLY A 74 -1.17 0.85 14.46
C GLY A 74 -1.50 2.29 14.12
N GLU A 75 -0.49 3.14 14.14
CA GLU A 75 -0.63 4.55 13.81
C GLU A 75 0.22 4.89 12.59
N VAL A 76 -0.35 5.66 11.69
CA VAL A 76 0.36 6.10 10.48
C VAL A 76 1.39 7.15 10.85
N ILE A 77 2.66 6.86 10.61
CA ILE A 77 3.74 7.80 10.92
C ILE A 77 4.35 8.44 9.68
N GLU A 78 4.13 7.86 8.52
CA GLU A 78 4.67 8.41 7.27
C GLU A 78 3.80 7.94 6.11
N VAL A 79 3.63 8.82 5.11
CA VAL A 79 2.86 8.54 3.90
C VAL A 79 3.75 8.81 2.69
N ASN A 80 3.70 7.93 1.71
CA ASN A 80 4.51 8.08 0.50
C ASN A 80 3.87 9.06 -0.48
N GLU A 81 4.26 10.31 -0.38
CA GLU A 81 3.74 11.37 -1.24
C GLU A 81 4.06 11.14 -2.72
N LYS A 82 5.13 10.41 -3.03
CA LYS A 82 5.47 10.10 -4.42
C LYS A 82 4.43 9.20 -5.07
N ALA A 83 3.89 8.25 -4.31
CA ALA A 83 2.85 7.35 -4.83
C ALA A 83 1.57 8.13 -5.13
N VAL A 84 1.25 9.12 -4.30
CA VAL A 84 0.08 9.97 -4.53
C VAL A 84 0.30 10.86 -5.75
N ALA A 85 1.48 11.46 -5.86
CA ALA A 85 1.79 12.37 -6.97
C ALA A 85 1.96 11.63 -8.30
N LYS A 86 2.53 10.43 -8.25
CA LYS A 86 2.80 9.63 -9.46
C LYS A 86 2.35 8.19 -9.23
N PRO A 87 1.04 7.92 -9.28
CA PRO A 87 0.52 6.57 -8.98
C PRO A 87 1.12 5.45 -9.81
N GLU A 88 1.61 5.75 -11.01
CA GLU A 88 2.21 4.76 -11.88
C GLU A 88 3.47 4.11 -11.30
N ILE A 89 4.10 4.71 -10.29
CA ILE A 89 5.27 4.07 -9.67
C ILE A 89 4.90 2.80 -8.91
N VAL A 90 3.63 2.67 -8.49
CA VAL A 90 3.16 1.46 -7.84
C VAL A 90 3.15 0.29 -8.83
N ASN A 91 2.78 0.56 -10.09
CA ASN A 91 2.82 -0.46 -11.13
C ASN A 91 4.25 -0.89 -11.46
N LYS A 92 5.18 0.08 -11.47
CA LYS A 92 6.57 -0.18 -11.85
C LYS A 92 7.40 -0.79 -10.73
N SER A 93 7.16 -0.36 -9.49
CA SER A 93 8.02 -0.73 -8.37
C SER A 93 7.19 -0.88 -7.08
N PRO A 94 6.31 -1.90 -7.02
CA PRO A 94 5.39 -2.03 -5.89
C PRO A 94 6.06 -2.30 -4.54
N TYR A 95 7.28 -2.81 -4.53
CA TYR A 95 7.99 -3.16 -3.29
C TYR A 95 9.05 -2.15 -2.88
N GLU A 96 9.40 -1.21 -3.75
CA GLU A 96 10.43 -0.22 -3.46
C GLU A 96 9.81 1.17 -3.42
N ASP A 97 9.76 1.83 -4.57
CA ASP A 97 9.29 3.21 -4.65
C ASP A 97 7.77 3.34 -4.46
N GLY A 98 7.04 2.26 -4.65
CA GLY A 98 5.58 2.25 -4.62
C GLY A 98 4.95 1.86 -3.28
N TRP A 99 5.68 1.95 -2.17
CA TRP A 99 5.09 1.72 -0.85
C TRP A 99 4.06 2.82 -0.53
N PHE A 100 3.16 2.54 0.41
CA PHE A 100 2.07 3.48 0.73
C PHE A 100 2.24 4.19 2.07
N ILE A 101 2.39 3.45 3.15
CA ILE A 101 2.47 4.03 4.49
C ILE A 101 3.44 3.27 5.38
#